data_f39cfa57839edb68770666006af22b26
#
_entry.id   f39cfa57839edb68770666006af22b26
#
_cell.length_a   1.000
_cell.length_b   1.000
_cell.length_c   1.000
_cell.angle_alpha   90.00
_cell.angle_beta   90.00
_cell.angle_gamma   90.00
#
_symmetry.space_group_name_H-M   'P 1'
#
loop_
_entity.id
_entity.type
_entity.pdbx_description
1 polymer ?
#
loop_
_entity_poly.entity_id
_entity_poly.type
_entity_poly.pdbx_seq_one_letter_code
_entity_poly.pdbx_strand_id
1 'polypeptide(L)' 'MDLQDRVLKIVGYKTWSDKKKIDTLLEIDANAYTNLGTDSTKTEREQTRRDSRFIYRAIKSIDENLGHKLLVNQC' A
#
# COMPACT_ATOMS: atom_id res chain seq x y z
N MET A 1 9.38 -8.06 9.61
CA MET A 1 8.15 -7.34 9.96
C MET A 1 7.17 -7.41 8.80
N ASP A 2 5.94 -7.79 9.09
CA ASP A 2 4.93 -7.93 8.05
C ASP A 2 4.58 -6.56 7.46
N LEU A 3 4.36 -6.50 6.15
CA LEU A 3 3.98 -5.27 5.47
C LEU A 3 2.68 -4.69 6.04
N GLN A 4 1.72 -5.54 6.37
CA GLN A 4 0.45 -5.09 6.94
C GLN A 4 0.65 -4.40 8.29
N ASP A 5 1.54 -4.92 9.13
CA ASP A 5 1.87 -4.29 10.41
C ASP A 5 2.46 -2.91 10.22
N ARG A 6 3.35 -2.75 9.24
CA ARG A 6 3.95 -1.45 8.93
C ARG A 6 2.89 -0.45 8.46
N VAL A 7 1.98 -0.90 7.61
CA VAL A 7 0.89 -0.05 7.11
C VAL A 7 0.01 0.42 8.25
N LEU A 8 -0.38 -0.49 9.15
CA LEU A 8 -1.22 -0.15 10.30
C LEU A 8 -0.53 0.84 11.23
N LYS A 9 0.78 0.69 11.46
CA LYS A 9 1.54 1.64 12.27
C LYS A 9 1.53 3.03 11.66
N ILE A 10 1.75 3.13 10.35
CA ILE A 10 1.76 4.42 9.65
C ILE A 10 0.41 5.11 9.78
N VAL A 11 -0.67 4.37 9.56
CA VAL A 11 -2.04 4.92 9.71
C VAL A 11 -2.28 5.43 11.13
N GLY A 12 -1.71 4.75 12.13
CA GLY A 12 -1.88 5.09 13.53
C GLY A 12 -1.00 6.23 14.05
N TYR A 13 -0.05 6.72 13.26
CA TYR A 13 0.85 7.79 13.73
C TYR A 13 0.11 9.12 13.87
N LYS A 14 0.00 9.59 15.09
CA LYS A 14 -0.74 10.83 15.40
C LYS A 14 0.02 12.09 15.02
N THR A 15 1.35 12.01 14.94
CA THR A 15 2.20 13.16 14.64
C THR A 15 2.43 13.40 13.16
N TRP A 16 2.05 12.44 12.32
CA TRP A 16 2.22 12.54 10.86
C TRP A 16 0.99 13.17 10.22
N SER A 17 1.23 14.06 9.24
CA SER A 17 0.14 14.58 8.41
C SER A 17 -0.42 13.47 7.52
N ASP A 18 -1.65 13.67 7.04
CA ASP A 18 -2.28 12.73 6.11
C ASP A 18 -1.44 12.57 4.85
N LYS A 19 -0.91 13.67 4.31
CA LYS A 19 -0.05 13.63 3.13
C LYS A 19 1.18 12.77 3.36
N LYS A 20 1.83 12.91 4.50
CA LYS A 20 3.02 12.13 4.83
C LYS A 20 2.69 10.64 4.92
N LYS A 21 1.57 10.30 5.54
CA LYS A 21 1.11 8.91 5.64
C LYS A 21 0.88 8.33 4.24
N ILE A 22 0.16 9.05 3.40
CA ILE A 22 -0.17 8.61 2.04
C ILE A 22 1.09 8.44 1.20
N ASP A 23 1.99 9.44 1.22
CA ASP A 23 3.24 9.37 0.47
C ASP A 23 4.07 8.15 0.89
N THR A 24 4.15 7.89 2.18
CA THR A 24 4.91 6.74 2.70
C THR A 24 4.26 5.42 2.30
N LEU A 25 2.93 5.33 2.35
CA LEU A 25 2.21 4.14 1.93
C LEU A 25 2.38 3.86 0.43
N LEU A 26 2.35 4.89 -0.39
CA LEU A 26 2.60 4.75 -1.83
C LEU A 26 4.03 4.31 -2.12
N GLU A 27 4.99 4.81 -1.35
CA GLU A 27 6.38 4.38 -1.47
C GLU A 27 6.55 2.90 -1.15
N ILE A 28 5.90 2.43 -0.09
CA ILE A 28 5.92 1.00 0.26
C ILE A 28 5.33 0.16 -0.86
N ASP A 29 4.22 0.59 -1.45
CA ASP A 29 3.59 -0.08 -2.57
C ASP A 29 4.53 -0.17 -3.78
N ALA A 30 5.14 0.95 -4.16
CA ALA A 30 6.08 1.00 -5.27
C ALA A 30 7.27 0.07 -5.03
N ASN A 31 7.82 0.06 -3.82
CA ASN A 31 8.94 -0.81 -3.47
C ASN A 31 8.56 -2.29 -3.56
N ALA A 32 7.35 -2.65 -3.17
CA ALA A 32 6.88 -4.03 -3.26
C ALA A 32 6.85 -4.52 -4.71
N TYR A 33 6.38 -3.69 -5.64
CA TYR A 33 6.39 -4.03 -7.07
C TYR A 33 7.80 -4.05 -7.65
N THR A 34 8.65 -3.12 -7.24
CA THR A 34 10.04 -3.05 -7.70
C THR A 34 10.84 -4.29 -7.29
N ASN A 35 10.53 -4.87 -6.14
CA ASN A 35 11.19 -6.06 -5.63
C ASN A 35 10.73 -7.35 -6.31
N LEU A 36 9.65 -7.30 -7.12
CA LEU A 36 9.26 -8.43 -7.94
C LEU A 36 10.23 -8.53 -9.12
N GLY A 37 11.05 -9.57 -9.16
CA GLY A 37 11.93 -9.83 -10.30
C GLY A 37 11.17 -10.48 -11.45
N THR A 38 11.89 -10.68 -12.58
CA THR A 38 11.35 -11.39 -13.73
C THR A 38 11.04 -12.85 -13.42
N ASP A 39 11.71 -13.40 -12.40
CA ASP A 39 11.56 -14.78 -11.96
C ASP A 39 10.51 -14.94 -10.85
N SER A 40 9.73 -13.90 -10.57
CA SER A 40 8.71 -13.95 -9.51
C SER A 40 7.67 -15.03 -9.82
N THR A 41 7.31 -15.79 -8.80
CA THR A 41 6.26 -16.80 -8.92
C THR A 41 4.89 -16.12 -8.99
N LYS A 42 3.90 -16.88 -9.48
CA LYS A 42 2.52 -16.42 -9.48
C LYS A 42 2.05 -16.07 -8.07
N THR A 43 2.43 -16.88 -7.08
CA THR A 43 2.08 -16.67 -5.68
C THR A 43 2.64 -15.35 -5.15
N GLU A 44 3.90 -15.03 -5.48
CA GLU A 44 4.51 -13.76 -5.08
C GLU A 44 3.79 -12.57 -5.68
N ARG A 45 3.41 -12.65 -6.95
CA ARG A 45 2.67 -11.58 -7.63
C ARG A 45 1.29 -11.39 -7.02
N GLU A 46 0.60 -12.46 -6.68
CA GLU A 46 -0.70 -12.39 -6.03
C GLU A 46 -0.59 -11.79 -4.64
N GLN A 47 0.44 -12.15 -3.89
CA GLN A 47 0.67 -11.60 -2.56
C GLN A 47 0.93 -10.09 -2.65
N THR A 48 1.76 -9.66 -3.60
CA THR A 48 2.02 -8.23 -3.81
C THR A 48 0.75 -7.49 -4.17
N ARG A 49 -0.11 -8.07 -4.99
CA ARG A 49 -1.39 -7.47 -5.34
C ARG A 49 -2.31 -7.31 -4.12
N ARG A 50 -2.35 -8.33 -3.26
CA ARG A 50 -3.12 -8.26 -2.00
C ARG A 50 -2.56 -7.18 -1.07
N ASP A 51 -1.25 -7.10 -0.95
CA ASP A 51 -0.59 -6.10 -0.13
C ASP A 51 -0.88 -4.69 -0.66
N SER A 52 -0.84 -4.51 -1.98
CA SER A 52 -1.16 -3.26 -2.64
C SER A 52 -2.61 -2.84 -2.34
N ARG A 53 -3.55 -3.78 -2.43
CA ARG A 53 -4.94 -3.51 -2.11
C ARG A 53 -5.12 -3.11 -0.65
N PHE A 54 -4.40 -3.76 0.25
CA PHE A 54 -4.42 -3.41 1.67
C PHE A 54 -3.91 -1.99 1.88
N ILE A 55 -2.83 -1.62 1.21
CA ILE A 55 -2.26 -0.27 1.27
C ILE A 55 -3.29 0.76 0.77
N TYR A 56 -3.95 0.48 -0.36
CA TYR A 56 -4.94 1.40 -0.93
C TYR A 56 -6.16 1.56 -0.03
N ARG A 57 -6.58 0.51 0.66
CA ARG A 57 -7.64 0.60 1.66
C ARG A 57 -7.23 1.46 2.85
N ALA A 58 -5.97 1.35 3.27
CA ALA A 58 -5.43 2.21 4.33
C ALA A 58 -5.43 3.67 3.89
N ILE A 59 -5.03 3.94 2.64
CA ILE A 59 -5.08 5.30 2.07
C ILE A 59 -6.53 5.79 2.03
N LYS A 60 -7.47 4.94 1.67
CA LYS A 60 -8.89 5.30 1.63
C LYS A 60 -9.41 5.72 3.00
N SER A 61 -8.91 5.13 4.07
CA SER A 61 -9.28 5.52 5.43
C SER A 61 -8.78 6.91 5.81
N ILE A 62 -7.73 7.38 5.13
CA ILE A 62 -7.14 8.71 5.34
C ILE A 62 -7.73 9.73 4.36
N ASP A 63 -7.79 9.36 3.08
CA ASP A 63 -8.34 10.16 1.99
C ASP A 63 -9.20 9.26 1.11
N GLU A 64 -10.51 9.32 1.34
CA GLU A 64 -11.46 8.44 0.68
C GLU A 64 -11.42 8.56 -0.84
N ASN A 65 -11.34 9.79 -1.35
CA ASN A 65 -11.35 10.03 -2.79
C ASN A 65 -10.12 9.45 -3.47
N LEU A 66 -8.95 9.68 -2.89
CA LEU A 66 -7.70 9.15 -3.45
C LEU A 66 -7.67 7.63 -3.37
N GLY A 67 -8.02 7.07 -2.22
CA GLY A 67 -8.06 5.62 -2.05
C GLY A 67 -9.03 4.95 -3.01
N HIS A 68 -10.20 5.55 -3.22
CA HIS A 68 -11.18 5.04 -4.17
C HIS A 68 -10.61 5.00 -5.59
N LYS A 69 -9.95 6.06 -6.02
CA LYS A 69 -9.31 6.11 -7.35
C LYS A 69 -8.27 5.03 -7.52
N LEU A 70 -7.45 4.81 -6.49
CA LEU A 70 -6.41 3.78 -6.54
C LEU A 70 -7.02 2.38 -6.64
N LEU A 71 -8.07 2.11 -5.88
CA LEU A 71 -8.75 0.81 -5.90
C LEU A 71 -9.46 0.55 -7.23
N VAL A 72 -10.10 1.57 -7.80
CA VAL A 72 -10.79 1.44 -9.07
C VAL A 72 -9.82 1.19 -10.22
N ASN A 73 -8.66 1.81 -10.18
CA ASN A 73 -7.64 1.67 -11.22
C ASN A 73 -6.76 0.44 -11.05
N GLN A 74 -6.89 -0.26 -9.94
CA GLN A 74 -6.15 -1.51 -9.74
C GLN A 74 -6.78 -2.63 -10.55
N CYS A 75 -6.01 -3.27 -11.38
CA CYS A 75 -6.47 -4.39 -12.19
C CYS A 75 -6.47 -5.70 -11.40
#